data_d6db628844da64f3eceeb9f33e15430b
#
_entry.id   d6db628844da64f3eceeb9f33e15430b
#
_cell.length_a   1.000
_cell.length_b   1.000
_cell.length_c   1.000
_cell.angle_alpha   90.00
_cell.angle_beta   90.00
_cell.angle_gamma   90.00
#
_symmetry.space_group_name_H-M   'P 1'
#
loop_
_entity.id
_entity.type
_entity.pdbx_description
1 polymer ?
#
loop_
_entity_poly.entity_id
_entity_poly.type
_entity_poly.pdbx_seq_one_letter_code
_entity_poly.pdbx_strand_id
1 'polypeptide(L)'
;FRDLFKNGSIDFIDTFSEMIDLEVKNNYELIDPKPERVPEKVKIIILMRLSLCKKYKEAVRSSLPITALPKNSKKSINLLYRTCNSIWRIIGDNSTDFSFYTKRVSLAAVYSSTLLFWLNDTSSDQEETSFFLDRRLNDISKIPNLKKPFNLIKKVSTNINKTKNTLKIKSVFDVLKKLNQIKNSSFS
;
A
#
# COMPACT_ATOMS: atom_id res chain seq x y z
N PHE A 1 17.20 -18.80 13.92
CA PHE A 1 16.21 -18.34 12.92
C PHE A 1 14.79 -18.27 13.51
N ARG A 2 14.34 -19.30 14.27
CA ARG A 2 13.01 -19.32 14.91
C ARG A 2 12.82 -18.23 15.97
N ASP A 3 13.88 -17.86 16.67
CA ASP A 3 13.84 -16.86 17.75
C ASP A 3 13.70 -15.43 17.22
N LEU A 4 14.18 -15.16 15.99
CA LEU A 4 14.08 -13.87 15.32
C LEU A 4 12.72 -13.64 14.63
N PHE A 5 12.07 -14.73 14.19
CA PHE A 5 10.82 -14.67 13.41
C PHE A 5 9.74 -15.54 14.06
N LYS A 6 9.15 -15.04 15.15
CA LYS A 6 8.16 -15.77 15.97
C LYS A 6 6.95 -16.30 15.19
N ASN A 7 6.54 -15.57 14.15
CA ASN A 7 5.43 -15.98 13.27
C ASN A 7 5.92 -16.49 11.90
N GLY A 8 7.21 -16.83 11.79
CA GLY A 8 7.79 -17.43 10.59
C GLY A 8 7.90 -16.46 9.40
N SER A 9 7.56 -16.95 8.21
CA SER A 9 7.79 -16.23 6.94
C SER A 9 7.13 -14.86 6.87
N ILE A 10 6.02 -14.63 7.57
CA ILE A 10 5.34 -13.30 7.53
C ILE A 10 6.17 -12.24 8.28
N ASP A 11 6.90 -12.59 9.34
CA ASP A 11 7.77 -11.66 10.03
C ASP A 11 8.99 -11.30 9.18
N PHE A 12 9.52 -12.27 8.43
CA PHE A 12 10.59 -12.03 7.46
C PHE A 12 10.15 -11.06 6.35
N ILE A 13 8.95 -11.27 5.78
CA ILE A 13 8.37 -10.39 4.76
C ILE A 13 8.21 -8.96 5.32
N ASP A 14 7.79 -8.85 6.57
CA ASP A 14 7.60 -7.57 7.26
C ASP A 14 8.93 -6.82 7.41
N THR A 15 9.96 -7.49 7.94
CA THR A 15 11.31 -6.92 8.10
C THR A 15 11.93 -6.53 6.75
N PHE A 16 11.80 -7.40 5.73
CA PHE A 16 12.26 -7.09 4.38
C PHE A 16 11.59 -5.82 3.82
N SER A 17 10.27 -5.71 4.00
CA SER A 17 9.53 -4.52 3.57
C SER A 17 10.00 -3.25 4.27
N GLU A 18 10.31 -3.32 5.58
CA GLU A 18 10.88 -2.18 6.33
C GLU A 18 12.23 -1.73 5.79
N MET A 19 13.12 -2.70 5.51
CA MET A 19 14.43 -2.40 4.93
C MET A 19 14.28 -1.67 3.58
N ILE A 20 13.41 -2.17 2.72
CA ILE A 20 13.14 -1.52 1.43
C ILE A 20 12.54 -0.12 1.62
N ASP A 21 11.59 0.06 2.56
CA ASP A 21 10.99 1.38 2.82
C ASP A 21 12.03 2.39 3.32
N LEU A 22 12.98 1.96 4.14
CA LEU A 22 14.10 2.80 4.60
C LEU A 22 15.05 3.17 3.46
N GLU A 23 15.41 2.20 2.64
CA GLU A 23 16.28 2.41 1.46
C GLU A 23 15.65 3.39 0.46
N VAL A 24 14.35 3.24 0.20
CA VAL A 24 13.57 4.17 -0.64
C VAL A 24 13.63 5.58 -0.08
N LYS A 25 13.46 5.75 1.23
CA LYS A 25 13.53 7.05 1.88
C LYS A 25 14.91 7.70 1.65
N ASN A 26 15.98 6.96 1.92
CA ASN A 26 17.34 7.45 1.78
C ASN A 26 17.64 7.85 0.32
N ASN A 27 17.26 7.00 -0.63
CA ASN A 27 17.49 7.27 -2.05
C ASN A 27 16.65 8.45 -2.57
N TYR A 28 15.41 8.61 -2.08
CA TYR A 28 14.56 9.74 -2.45
C TYR A 28 15.10 11.07 -1.93
N GLU A 29 15.77 11.09 -0.77
CA GLU A 29 16.41 12.29 -0.23
C GLU A 29 17.53 12.80 -1.12
N LEU A 30 18.18 11.92 -1.90
CA LEU A 30 19.29 12.26 -2.83
C LEU A 30 18.81 12.78 -4.19
N ILE A 31 17.51 12.74 -4.48
CA ILE A 31 16.98 13.25 -5.76
C ILE A 31 17.00 14.78 -5.74
N ASP A 32 17.64 15.38 -6.74
CA ASP A 32 17.68 16.82 -6.98
C ASP A 32 17.67 17.13 -8.49
N PRO A 33 16.77 17.94 -9.03
CA PRO A 33 15.61 18.54 -8.35
C PRO A 33 14.50 17.50 -8.07
N LYS A 34 13.78 17.70 -6.98
CA LYS A 34 12.61 16.87 -6.66
C LYS A 34 11.41 17.29 -7.53
N PRO A 35 10.56 16.33 -7.98
CA PRO A 35 9.34 16.67 -8.68
C PRO A 35 8.45 17.58 -7.83
N GLU A 36 7.72 18.48 -8.48
CA GLU A 36 6.79 19.37 -7.78
C GLU A 36 5.46 18.69 -7.48
N ARG A 37 4.92 17.94 -8.48
CA ARG A 37 3.58 17.37 -8.41
C ARG A 37 3.54 16.11 -7.57
N VAL A 38 2.53 16.01 -6.72
CA VAL A 38 2.32 14.83 -5.84
C VAL A 38 2.25 13.51 -6.60
N PRO A 39 1.52 13.37 -7.73
CA PRO A 39 1.50 12.11 -8.49
C PRO A 39 2.88 11.69 -9.00
N GLU A 40 3.70 12.63 -9.43
CA GLU A 40 5.06 12.39 -9.90
C GLU A 40 5.97 11.93 -8.76
N LYS A 41 5.87 12.56 -7.59
CA LYS A 41 6.58 12.13 -6.36
C LYS A 41 6.21 10.69 -6.02
N VAL A 42 4.91 10.38 -5.98
CA VAL A 42 4.40 9.02 -5.67
C VAL A 42 4.90 8.01 -6.71
N LYS A 43 4.86 8.38 -8.01
CA LYS A 43 5.35 7.52 -9.11
C LYS A 43 6.81 7.13 -8.90
N ILE A 44 7.68 8.12 -8.69
CA ILE A 44 9.12 7.90 -8.52
C ILE A 44 9.38 6.98 -7.33
N ILE A 45 8.72 7.21 -6.20
CA ILE A 45 8.91 6.42 -4.99
C ILE A 45 8.46 4.96 -5.21
N ILE A 46 7.32 4.73 -5.87
CA ILE A 46 6.85 3.38 -6.18
C ILE A 46 7.81 2.67 -7.13
N LEU A 47 8.24 3.32 -8.22
CA LEU A 47 9.18 2.73 -9.17
C LEU A 47 10.54 2.42 -8.53
N MET A 48 11.06 3.33 -7.69
CA MET A 48 12.27 3.12 -6.92
C MET A 48 12.14 1.90 -6.00
N ARG A 49 11.01 1.76 -5.30
CA ARG A 49 10.74 0.61 -4.44
C ARG A 49 10.74 -0.70 -5.24
N LEU A 50 10.08 -0.74 -6.40
CA LEU A 50 10.04 -1.91 -7.27
C LEU A 50 11.42 -2.23 -7.86
N SER A 51 12.21 -1.21 -8.20
CA SER A 51 13.57 -1.35 -8.67
C SER A 51 14.48 -1.98 -7.60
N LEU A 52 14.40 -1.54 -6.35
CA LEU A 52 15.13 -2.15 -5.24
C LEU A 52 14.72 -3.61 -5.01
N CYS A 53 13.47 -3.96 -5.29
CA CYS A 53 12.98 -5.34 -5.22
C CYS A 53 13.34 -6.18 -6.46
N LYS A 54 13.90 -5.61 -7.55
CA LYS A 54 14.10 -6.30 -8.84
C LYS A 54 14.89 -7.60 -8.68
N LYS A 55 15.97 -7.58 -7.92
CA LYS A 55 16.80 -8.78 -7.65
C LYS A 55 16.10 -9.84 -6.78
N TYR A 56 15.03 -9.48 -6.11
CA TYR A 56 14.24 -10.35 -5.24
C TYR A 56 12.84 -10.65 -5.81
N LYS A 57 12.64 -10.43 -7.11
CA LYS A 57 11.31 -10.50 -7.76
C LYS A 57 10.60 -11.83 -7.48
N GLU A 58 11.30 -12.95 -7.57
CA GLU A 58 10.74 -14.28 -7.28
C GLU A 58 10.43 -14.49 -5.79
N ALA A 59 11.24 -13.95 -4.90
CA ALA A 59 10.94 -13.99 -3.47
C ALA A 59 9.67 -13.16 -3.14
N VAL A 60 9.52 -11.98 -3.77
CA VAL A 60 8.31 -11.17 -3.66
C VAL A 60 7.10 -11.94 -4.21
N ARG A 61 7.23 -12.59 -5.39
CA ARG A 61 6.18 -13.45 -5.97
C ARG A 61 5.74 -14.54 -5.00
N SER A 62 6.72 -15.25 -4.42
CA SER A 62 6.48 -16.34 -3.47
C SER A 62 5.91 -15.88 -2.14
N SER A 63 6.05 -14.59 -1.79
CA SER A 63 5.47 -14.01 -0.58
C SER A 63 3.96 -13.76 -0.68
N LEU A 64 3.41 -13.60 -1.90
CA LEU A 64 1.99 -13.28 -2.09
C LEU A 64 1.02 -14.33 -1.51
N PRO A 65 1.19 -15.64 -1.75
CA PRO A 65 0.34 -16.64 -1.13
C PRO A 65 0.41 -16.60 0.41
N ILE A 66 1.60 -16.32 0.97
CA ILE A 66 1.80 -16.22 2.43
C ILE A 66 1.02 -15.03 3.00
N THR A 67 1.12 -13.87 2.35
CA THR A 67 0.40 -12.66 2.78
C THR A 67 -1.11 -12.78 2.59
N ALA A 68 -1.57 -13.57 1.61
CA ALA A 68 -2.99 -13.82 1.34
C ALA A 68 -3.65 -14.79 2.34
N LEU A 69 -2.89 -15.52 3.15
CA LEU A 69 -3.46 -16.44 4.13
C LEU A 69 -4.34 -15.71 5.15
N PRO A 70 -5.54 -16.22 5.49
CA PRO A 70 -6.43 -15.57 6.45
C PRO A 70 -5.78 -15.32 7.82
N LYS A 71 -4.94 -16.23 8.30
CA LYS A 71 -4.18 -16.07 9.56
C LYS A 71 -3.21 -14.89 9.54
N ASN A 72 -2.74 -14.49 8.37
CA ASN A 72 -1.77 -13.40 8.18
C ASN A 72 -2.46 -12.07 7.81
N SER A 73 -3.76 -12.04 7.57
CA SER A 73 -4.50 -10.89 7.05
C SER A 73 -4.24 -9.59 7.81
N LYS A 74 -4.22 -9.64 9.15
CA LYS A 74 -3.94 -8.47 9.99
C LYS A 74 -2.54 -7.91 9.74
N LYS A 75 -1.51 -8.78 9.68
CA LYS A 75 -0.13 -8.37 9.41
C LYS A 75 0.04 -7.85 7.99
N SER A 76 -0.58 -8.50 7.02
CA SER A 76 -0.53 -8.08 5.61
C SER A 76 -1.16 -6.70 5.39
N ILE A 77 -2.28 -6.41 6.04
CA ILE A 77 -2.91 -5.09 6.00
C ILE A 77 -2.01 -4.05 6.66
N ASN A 78 -1.42 -4.36 7.82
CA ASN A 78 -0.51 -3.44 8.49
C ASN A 78 0.75 -3.16 7.66
N LEU A 79 1.31 -4.19 7.02
CA LEU A 79 2.45 -4.07 6.11
C LEU A 79 2.14 -3.12 4.95
N LEU A 80 1.02 -3.35 4.25
CA LEU A 80 0.57 -2.48 3.17
C LEU A 80 0.31 -1.04 3.63
N TYR A 81 -0.36 -0.88 4.78
CA TYR A 81 -0.59 0.43 5.39
C TYR A 81 0.71 1.15 5.70
N ARG A 82 1.69 0.47 6.30
CA ARG A 82 2.99 1.04 6.66
C ARG A 82 3.74 1.53 5.40
N THR A 83 3.80 0.72 4.35
CA THR A 83 4.40 1.12 3.08
C THR A 83 3.71 2.37 2.49
N CYS A 84 2.37 2.40 2.43
CA CYS A 84 1.64 3.57 1.95
C CYS A 84 1.86 4.80 2.83
N ASN A 85 1.91 4.63 4.14
CA ASN A 85 2.18 5.71 5.09
C ASN A 85 3.62 6.24 4.95
N SER A 86 4.60 5.36 4.73
CA SER A 86 5.98 5.73 4.45
C SER A 86 6.07 6.59 3.19
N ILE A 87 5.45 6.17 2.10
CA ILE A 87 5.41 6.95 0.84
C ILE A 87 4.84 8.36 1.08
N TRP A 88 3.70 8.48 1.77
CA TRP A 88 3.09 9.77 2.06
C TRP A 88 3.96 10.65 2.98
N ARG A 89 4.66 10.06 3.94
CA ARG A 89 5.61 10.79 4.81
C ARG A 89 6.82 11.29 4.04
N ILE A 90 7.39 10.48 3.14
CA ILE A 90 8.53 10.86 2.31
C ILE A 90 8.22 12.09 1.45
N ILE A 91 7.02 12.20 0.92
CA ILE A 91 6.60 13.37 0.10
C ILE A 91 6.12 14.57 0.93
N GLY A 92 6.16 14.47 2.27
CA GLY A 92 5.81 15.58 3.17
C GLY A 92 4.31 15.75 3.42
N ASP A 93 3.50 14.67 3.35
CA ASP A 93 2.06 14.75 3.64
C ASP A 93 1.81 14.94 5.14
N ASN A 94 1.26 16.10 5.50
CA ASN A 94 0.88 16.48 6.87
C ASN A 94 -0.63 16.44 7.11
N SER A 95 -1.41 15.79 6.24
CA SER A 95 -2.86 15.70 6.41
C SER A 95 -3.22 14.94 7.69
N THR A 96 -4.17 15.48 8.45
CA THR A 96 -4.64 14.89 9.73
C THR A 96 -6.14 14.58 9.70
N ASP A 97 -6.83 15.07 8.69
CA ASP A 97 -8.26 14.95 8.48
C ASP A 97 -8.65 13.67 7.72
N PHE A 98 -9.89 13.63 7.26
CA PHE A 98 -10.41 12.54 6.46
C PHE A 98 -9.57 12.24 5.20
N SER A 99 -8.89 13.23 4.64
CA SER A 99 -8.02 13.05 3.48
C SER A 99 -6.82 12.12 3.79
N PHE A 100 -6.38 12.08 5.04
CA PHE A 100 -5.34 11.16 5.51
C PHE A 100 -5.64 9.70 5.17
N TYR A 101 -6.84 9.24 5.52
CA TYR A 101 -7.24 7.84 5.29
C TYR A 101 -7.49 7.55 3.82
N THR A 102 -8.16 8.47 3.14
CA THR A 102 -8.48 8.35 1.73
C THR A 102 -7.23 8.25 0.87
N LYS A 103 -6.24 9.09 1.10
CA LYS A 103 -4.95 9.05 0.42
C LYS A 103 -4.27 7.69 0.58
N ARG A 104 -4.24 7.14 1.79
CA ARG A 104 -3.60 5.85 2.07
C ARG A 104 -4.33 4.67 1.45
N VAL A 105 -5.65 4.66 1.52
CA VAL A 105 -6.47 3.59 0.91
C VAL A 105 -6.35 3.63 -0.62
N SER A 106 -6.41 4.81 -1.23
CA SER A 106 -6.23 4.97 -2.67
C SER A 106 -4.83 4.53 -3.12
N LEU A 107 -3.80 4.94 -2.38
CA LEU A 107 -2.43 4.52 -2.67
C LEU A 107 -2.24 3.01 -2.49
N ALA A 108 -2.89 2.39 -1.50
CA ALA A 108 -2.85 0.95 -1.29
C ALA A 108 -3.40 0.19 -2.51
N ALA A 109 -4.50 0.67 -3.12
CA ALA A 109 -5.06 0.09 -4.33
C ALA A 109 -4.12 0.25 -5.54
N VAL A 110 -3.54 1.45 -5.72
CA VAL A 110 -2.56 1.70 -6.79
C VAL A 110 -1.33 0.83 -6.61
N TYR A 111 -0.74 0.85 -5.43
CA TYR A 111 0.49 0.12 -5.14
C TYR A 111 0.29 -1.40 -5.31
N SER A 112 -0.78 -1.97 -4.75
CA SER A 112 -1.04 -3.41 -4.86
C SER A 112 -1.27 -3.83 -6.30
N SER A 113 -2.06 -3.09 -7.09
CA SER A 113 -2.28 -3.39 -8.50
C SER A 113 -1.00 -3.25 -9.34
N THR A 114 -0.18 -2.24 -9.05
CA THR A 114 1.10 -2.02 -9.72
C THR A 114 2.11 -3.12 -9.38
N LEU A 115 2.17 -3.54 -8.10
CA LEU A 115 3.02 -4.65 -7.66
C LEU A 115 2.68 -5.95 -8.41
N LEU A 116 1.37 -6.28 -8.52
CA LEU A 116 0.91 -7.46 -9.24
C LEU A 116 1.24 -7.38 -10.74
N PHE A 117 1.09 -6.21 -11.35
CA PHE A 117 1.47 -5.97 -12.74
C PHE A 117 2.97 -6.15 -12.93
N TRP A 118 3.78 -5.49 -12.10
CA TRP A 118 5.24 -5.55 -12.14
C TRP A 118 5.78 -6.98 -12.03
N LEU A 119 5.17 -7.84 -11.24
CA LEU A 119 5.59 -9.23 -11.12
C LEU A 119 5.55 -10.00 -12.46
N ASN A 120 4.68 -9.59 -13.38
CA ASN A 120 4.53 -10.19 -14.70
C ASN A 120 5.18 -9.37 -15.82
N ASP A 121 5.70 -8.18 -15.50
CA ASP A 121 6.37 -7.31 -16.45
C ASP A 121 7.75 -7.88 -16.81
N THR A 122 7.98 -8.10 -18.11
CA THR A 122 9.24 -8.57 -18.69
C THR A 122 9.94 -7.49 -19.50
N SER A 123 9.40 -6.26 -19.53
CA SER A 123 9.99 -5.15 -20.26
C SER A 123 11.34 -4.71 -19.66
N SER A 124 12.18 -4.12 -20.49
CA SER A 124 13.40 -3.50 -20.02
C SER A 124 13.08 -2.34 -19.08
N ASP A 125 13.80 -2.24 -17.97
CA ASP A 125 13.70 -1.17 -16.99
C ASP A 125 12.29 -0.87 -16.45
N GLN A 126 11.37 -1.86 -16.47
CA GLN A 126 10.02 -1.78 -15.94
C GLN A 126 9.16 -0.72 -16.66
N GLU A 127 9.39 -0.54 -17.94
CA GLU A 127 8.74 0.52 -18.74
C GLU A 127 7.21 0.33 -18.77
N GLU A 128 6.73 -0.90 -19.01
CA GLU A 128 5.29 -1.20 -18.99
C GLU A 128 4.66 -0.98 -17.61
N THR A 129 5.38 -1.31 -16.55
CA THR A 129 4.95 -1.01 -15.16
C THR A 129 4.84 0.50 -14.93
N SER A 130 5.78 1.28 -15.45
CA SER A 130 5.74 2.74 -15.37
C SER A 130 4.50 3.31 -16.06
N PHE A 131 4.18 2.86 -17.28
CA PHE A 131 2.95 3.26 -17.99
C PHE A 131 1.67 2.79 -17.30
N PHE A 132 1.68 1.59 -16.73
CA PHE A 132 0.56 1.09 -15.94
C PHE A 132 0.31 1.97 -14.72
N LEU A 133 1.35 2.32 -13.99
CA LEU A 133 1.29 3.17 -12.81
C LEU A 133 0.76 4.57 -13.14
N ASP A 134 1.20 5.17 -14.25
CA ASP A 134 0.67 6.47 -14.71
C ASP A 134 -0.84 6.43 -14.91
N ARG A 135 -1.35 5.39 -15.56
CA ARG A 135 -2.80 5.22 -15.74
C ARG A 135 -3.52 5.11 -14.40
N ARG A 136 -3.00 4.33 -13.44
CA ARG A 136 -3.62 4.16 -12.11
C ARG A 136 -3.62 5.46 -11.30
N LEU A 137 -2.52 6.22 -11.33
CA LEU A 137 -2.45 7.52 -10.66
C LEU A 137 -3.40 8.54 -11.30
N ASN A 138 -3.51 8.54 -12.62
CA ASN A 138 -4.44 9.41 -13.34
C ASN A 138 -5.91 9.04 -13.05
N ASP A 139 -6.25 7.74 -12.97
CA ASP A 139 -7.61 7.29 -12.65
C ASP A 139 -8.04 7.81 -11.26
N ILE A 140 -7.16 7.74 -10.27
CA ILE A 140 -7.45 8.25 -8.92
C ILE A 140 -7.60 9.77 -8.92
N SER A 141 -6.80 10.49 -9.69
CA SER A 141 -6.86 11.96 -9.76
C SER A 141 -8.18 12.45 -10.34
N LYS A 142 -8.83 11.66 -11.19
CA LYS A 142 -10.12 11.96 -11.85
C LYS A 142 -11.33 11.64 -10.99
N ILE A 143 -11.17 10.95 -9.85
CA ILE A 143 -12.30 10.67 -8.96
C ILE A 143 -12.68 11.97 -8.24
N PRO A 144 -13.77 12.67 -8.65
CA PRO A 144 -14.18 13.91 -8.01
C PRO A 144 -14.64 13.57 -6.58
N ASN A 145 -14.04 14.23 -5.61
CA ASN A 145 -14.42 14.12 -4.21
C ASN A 145 -14.34 12.70 -3.59
N LEU A 146 -13.16 12.16 -3.44
CA LEU A 146 -12.87 11.18 -2.40
C LEU A 146 -13.23 11.74 -0.98
N LYS A 147 -13.96 12.85 -0.92
CA LYS A 147 -14.45 13.45 0.31
C LYS A 147 -15.51 12.61 1.03
N LYS A 148 -16.04 11.54 0.40
CA LYS A 148 -17.06 10.65 1.03
C LYS A 148 -16.88 9.16 0.70
N PRO A 149 -15.73 8.49 1.03
CA PRO A 149 -15.66 7.03 0.87
C PRO A 149 -16.63 6.30 1.80
N PHE A 150 -17.10 6.97 2.87
CA PHE A 150 -18.10 6.41 3.79
C PHE A 150 -19.42 6.06 3.08
N ASN A 151 -19.82 6.82 2.07
CA ASN A 151 -21.03 6.52 1.29
C ASN A 151 -20.84 5.36 0.30
N LEU A 152 -19.62 5.15 -0.21
CA LEU A 152 -19.31 3.98 -1.04
C LEU A 152 -19.27 2.71 -0.19
N ILE A 153 -18.65 2.75 0.98
CA ILE A 153 -18.62 1.63 1.93
C ILE A 153 -20.05 1.32 2.42
N LYS A 154 -20.87 2.34 2.68
CA LYS A 154 -22.27 2.16 3.06
C LYS A 154 -23.10 1.57 1.90
N LYS A 155 -22.89 2.00 0.65
CA LYS A 155 -23.55 1.46 -0.55
C LYS A 155 -23.12 0.01 -0.82
N VAL A 156 -21.85 -0.33 -0.64
CA VAL A 156 -21.34 -1.70 -0.75
C VAL A 156 -21.91 -2.56 0.38
N SER A 157 -21.93 -2.06 1.62
CA SER A 157 -22.52 -2.75 2.78
C SER A 157 -24.02 -3.02 2.63
N THR A 158 -24.80 -2.08 2.07
CA THR A 158 -26.25 -2.28 1.84
C THR A 158 -26.54 -3.24 0.70
N ASN A 159 -25.70 -3.30 -0.34
CA ASN A 159 -25.86 -4.28 -1.42
C ASN A 159 -25.45 -5.70 -0.99
N ILE A 160 -24.49 -5.84 -0.07
CA ILE A 160 -24.02 -7.14 0.43
C ILE A 160 -25.03 -7.73 1.43
N ASN A 161 -25.74 -6.90 2.19
CA ASN A 161 -26.84 -7.38 3.04
C ASN A 161 -28.02 -7.95 2.24
N LYS A 162 -28.14 -7.67 0.94
CA LYS A 162 -29.11 -8.30 0.03
C LYS A 162 -28.67 -9.66 -0.50
N THR A 163 -27.38 -9.97 -0.47
CA THR A 163 -26.83 -11.28 -0.85
C THR A 163 -26.46 -12.04 0.43
N LYS A 164 -27.46 -12.65 1.06
CA LYS A 164 -27.28 -13.55 2.23
C LYS A 164 -26.48 -14.78 1.80
N ASN A 165 -25.19 -14.70 1.76
CA ASN A 165 -24.18 -15.76 1.86
C ASN A 165 -22.90 -15.25 1.21
N THR A 166 -22.02 -14.66 1.95
CA THR A 166 -20.56 -14.79 1.80
C THR A 166 -19.83 -13.61 2.46
N LEU A 167 -18.90 -13.97 3.31
CA LEU A 167 -17.79 -13.19 3.83
C LEU A 167 -18.12 -11.99 4.76
N LYS A 168 -17.80 -12.19 6.02
CA LYS A 168 -17.86 -11.25 7.15
C LYS A 168 -17.18 -9.92 6.85
N ILE A 169 -17.91 -8.96 6.34
CA ILE A 169 -17.45 -7.54 6.17
C ILE A 169 -17.37 -6.80 7.53
N LYS A 170 -17.68 -7.45 8.63
CA LYS A 170 -17.28 -6.97 9.95
C LYS A 170 -15.79 -6.64 10.03
N SER A 171 -14.96 -7.32 9.23
CA SER A 171 -13.50 -7.15 9.23
C SER A 171 -13.01 -5.80 8.66
N VAL A 172 -13.67 -5.21 7.67
CA VAL A 172 -13.20 -3.93 7.09
C VAL A 172 -13.50 -2.75 8.02
N PHE A 173 -14.67 -2.77 8.68
CA PHE A 173 -15.00 -1.76 9.69
C PHE A 173 -14.12 -1.88 10.92
N ASP A 174 -13.81 -3.10 11.36
CA ASP A 174 -12.90 -3.36 12.48
C ASP A 174 -11.46 -2.98 12.13
N VAL A 175 -11.05 -3.14 10.86
CA VAL A 175 -9.74 -2.69 10.36
C VAL A 175 -9.65 -1.17 10.36
N LEU A 176 -10.67 -0.47 9.85
CA LEU A 176 -10.70 1.00 9.86
C LEU A 176 -10.72 1.56 11.29
N LYS A 177 -11.45 0.91 12.21
CA LYS A 177 -11.48 1.28 13.63
C LYS A 177 -10.13 1.05 14.32
N LYS A 178 -9.42 -0.03 13.97
CA LYS A 178 -8.06 -0.30 14.47
C LYS A 178 -7.00 0.62 13.89
N LEU A 179 -7.12 1.01 12.61
CA LEU A 179 -6.26 2.02 12.02
C LEU A 179 -6.39 3.36 12.75
N ASN A 180 -7.59 3.69 13.22
CA ASN A 180 -7.83 4.89 14.03
C ASN A 180 -7.20 4.79 15.44
N GLN A 181 -7.19 3.61 16.04
CA GLN A 181 -6.53 3.37 17.34
C GLN A 181 -5.00 3.44 17.24
N ILE A 182 -4.41 2.91 16.16
CA ILE A 182 -2.96 3.00 15.90
C ILE A 182 -2.51 4.45 15.72
N LYS A 183 -3.34 5.29 15.08
CA LYS A 183 -3.06 6.73 14.96
C LYS A 183 -2.94 7.38 16.33
N ASN A 184 -3.86 7.08 17.23
CA ASN A 184 -3.92 7.73 18.56
C ASN A 184 -2.83 7.22 19.52
N SER A 185 -2.30 6.00 19.33
CA SER A 185 -1.21 5.43 20.13
C SER A 185 0.20 5.84 19.65
N SER A 186 0.31 6.46 18.48
CA SER A 186 1.60 6.95 17.94
C SER A 186 1.88 8.42 18.27
N PHE A 187 1.02 9.05 19.08
CA PHE A 187 1.12 10.46 19.51
C PHE A 187 1.14 10.61 21.05
N SER A 188 1.34 9.50 21.78
CA SER A 188 1.58 9.53 23.24
C SER A 188 3.02 9.20 23.55
#